data_e375a8ba160d07103a64a31cc008ca87
#
_entry.id   e375a8ba160d07103a64a31cc008ca87
#
_cell.length_a   1.000
_cell.length_b   1.000
_cell.length_c   1.000
_cell.angle_alpha   90.00
_cell.angle_beta   90.00
_cell.angle_gamma   90.00
#
_symmetry.space_group_name_H-M   'P 1'
#
loop_
_entity.id
_entity.type
_entity.pdbx_description
1 polymer ?
#
loop_
_entity_poly.entity_id
_entity_poly.type
_entity_poly.pdbx_seq_one_letter_code
_entity_poly.pdbx_strand_id
1 'polypeptide(L)'
;FAGNASAAAAEDAPLWFFWTLQRLEAQIGAKKIWKHYGEAMKQVLESYKRGVAGRVALNDNGLVWASSDEVPLTWMNSVIDGRSVTPRNGYQVEVNALWYNAVRYALRLAGEAGDTKFVKAWEKLPERTAASFNELFRLPKGYLADCVGCDGANTDIRPNMIVACGLPYKMLDEQTQLEVIRTVRQLSLIHI
;
A
#
# COMPACT_ATOMS: atom_id res chain seq x y z
N PHE A 1 -10.98 23.68 13.01
CA PHE A 1 -11.80 22.47 13.09
C PHE A 1 -11.17 21.57 14.13
N ALA A 2 -11.64 21.66 15.39
CA ALA A 2 -11.42 20.64 16.40
C ALA A 2 -12.49 19.57 16.20
N GLY A 3 -12.40 18.80 15.12
CA GLY A 3 -13.15 17.57 14.98
C GLY A 3 -12.49 16.52 15.84
N ASN A 4 -13.24 15.90 16.75
CA ASN A 4 -12.84 14.65 17.35
C ASN A 4 -12.32 13.76 16.22
N ALA A 5 -11.05 13.43 16.24
CA ALA A 5 -10.48 12.39 15.43
C ALA A 5 -11.09 11.07 15.95
N SER A 6 -12.35 10.83 15.60
CA SER A 6 -12.92 9.50 15.71
C SER A 6 -12.06 8.61 14.84
N ALA A 7 -11.56 7.61 15.44
CA ALA A 7 -10.48 6.73 15.07
C ALA A 7 -10.73 5.85 13.83
N ALA A 8 -11.32 6.35 12.79
CA ALA A 8 -11.32 5.73 11.46
C ALA A 8 -10.07 6.18 10.70
N ALA A 9 -8.92 5.75 11.16
CA ALA A 9 -7.68 5.94 10.43
C ALA A 9 -7.64 4.92 9.31
N ALA A 10 -8.00 5.32 8.09
CA ALA A 10 -7.72 4.53 6.90
C ALA A 10 -6.21 4.55 6.66
N GLU A 11 -5.55 3.43 6.90
CA GLU A 11 -4.09 3.28 6.84
C GLU A 11 -3.56 3.36 5.39
N ASP A 12 -4.43 3.23 4.42
CA ASP A 12 -4.12 3.39 3.00
C ASP A 12 -4.19 4.86 2.53
N ALA A 13 -4.96 5.72 3.22
CA ALA A 13 -5.19 7.09 2.78
C ALA A 13 -3.90 7.92 2.57
N PRO A 14 -2.89 7.92 3.48
CA PRO A 14 -1.64 8.62 3.25
C PRO A 14 -0.84 8.07 2.06
N LEU A 15 -1.05 6.82 1.66
CA LEU A 15 -0.36 6.21 0.53
C LEU A 15 -1.03 6.60 -0.81
N TRP A 16 -2.33 6.81 -0.84
CA TRP A 16 -3.04 7.35 -1.99
C TRP A 16 -2.61 8.78 -2.35
N PHE A 17 -2.10 9.54 -1.38
CA PHE A 17 -1.48 10.84 -1.63
C PHE A 17 -0.35 10.76 -2.67
N PHE A 18 0.50 9.74 -2.60
CA PHE A 18 1.59 9.55 -3.57
C PHE A 18 1.05 9.28 -4.98
N TRP A 19 0.01 8.47 -5.11
CA TRP A 19 -0.63 8.24 -6.40
C TRP A 19 -1.23 9.54 -6.98
N THR A 20 -1.84 10.36 -6.14
CA THR A 20 -2.36 11.67 -6.54
C THR A 20 -1.24 12.59 -7.03
N LEU A 21 -0.10 12.61 -6.32
CA LEU A 21 1.07 13.38 -6.75
C LEU A 21 1.66 12.88 -8.08
N GLN A 22 1.64 11.58 -8.34
CA GLN A 22 2.05 11.01 -9.63
C GLN A 22 1.15 11.52 -10.77
N ARG A 23 -0.14 11.70 -10.53
CA ARG A 23 -1.06 12.30 -11.51
C ARG A 23 -0.81 13.79 -11.70
N LEU A 24 -0.56 14.51 -10.63
CA LEU A 24 -0.23 15.94 -10.67
C LEU A 24 1.12 16.20 -11.35
N GLU A 25 2.09 15.30 -11.19
CA GLU A 25 3.39 15.43 -11.82
C GLU A 25 3.31 15.60 -13.35
N ALA A 26 2.39 14.92 -14.00
CA ALA A 26 2.17 15.05 -15.44
C ALA A 26 1.84 16.49 -15.88
N GLN A 27 1.33 17.31 -14.97
CA GLN A 27 0.93 18.70 -15.24
C GLN A 27 2.00 19.71 -14.82
N ILE A 28 2.66 19.50 -13.68
CA ILE A 28 3.56 20.52 -13.11
C ILE A 28 5.04 20.11 -13.12
N GLY A 29 5.34 18.84 -13.35
CA GLY A 29 6.69 18.28 -13.45
C GLY A 29 7.31 17.88 -12.11
N ALA A 30 8.24 16.91 -12.17
CA ALA A 30 8.90 16.27 -11.03
C ALA A 30 9.57 17.26 -10.06
N LYS A 31 10.30 18.25 -10.60
CA LYS A 31 10.97 19.28 -9.79
C LYS A 31 10.02 20.06 -8.89
N LYS A 32 8.84 20.43 -9.41
CA LYS A 32 7.85 21.16 -8.62
C LYS A 32 7.20 20.25 -7.57
N ILE A 33 6.90 19.01 -7.93
CA ILE A 33 6.40 18.02 -6.97
C ILE A 33 7.37 17.88 -5.79
N TRP A 34 8.64 17.60 -6.05
CA TRP A 34 9.62 17.43 -4.96
C TRP A 34 9.80 18.70 -4.12
N LYS A 35 9.87 19.87 -4.78
CA LYS A 35 9.99 21.15 -4.09
C LYS A 35 8.84 21.44 -3.13
N HIS A 36 7.60 21.14 -3.53
CA HIS A 36 6.42 21.49 -2.74
C HIS A 36 5.97 20.38 -1.78
N TYR A 37 6.18 19.11 -2.13
CA TYR A 37 5.62 17.96 -1.41
C TYR A 37 6.68 16.98 -0.90
N GLY A 38 7.96 17.13 -1.26
CA GLY A 38 9.01 16.18 -0.88
C GLY A 38 9.13 15.99 0.62
N GLU A 39 9.01 17.07 1.40
CA GLU A 39 9.08 16.96 2.86
C GLU A 39 7.85 16.22 3.44
N ALA A 40 6.65 16.50 2.93
CA ALA A 40 5.44 15.76 3.33
C ALA A 40 5.54 14.28 2.96
N MET A 41 6.07 13.95 1.78
CA MET A 41 6.31 12.57 1.36
C MET A 41 7.26 11.84 2.33
N LYS A 42 8.37 12.49 2.71
CA LYS A 42 9.31 11.93 3.69
C LYS A 42 8.65 11.71 5.04
N GLN A 43 7.88 12.68 5.54
CA GLN A 43 7.17 12.57 6.81
C GLN A 43 6.18 11.40 6.82
N VAL A 44 5.43 11.21 5.75
CA VAL A 44 4.52 10.06 5.59
C VAL A 44 5.31 8.75 5.65
N LEU A 45 6.35 8.57 4.84
CA LEU A 45 7.14 7.34 4.82
C LEU A 45 7.80 7.04 6.17
N GLU A 46 8.35 8.06 6.82
CA GLU A 46 8.95 7.92 8.15
C GLU A 46 7.90 7.59 9.24
N SER A 47 6.65 8.01 9.08
CA SER A 47 5.59 7.64 10.02
C SER A 47 5.28 6.15 9.99
N TYR A 48 5.22 5.54 8.80
CA TYR A 48 5.08 4.07 8.66
C TYR A 48 6.28 3.32 9.25
N LYS A 49 7.49 3.83 9.03
CA LYS A 49 8.71 3.25 9.58
C LYS A 49 8.76 3.29 11.11
N ARG A 50 8.30 4.37 11.72
CA ARG A 50 8.23 4.49 13.19
C ARG A 50 7.07 3.72 13.80
N GLY A 51 6.10 3.37 13.00
CA GLY A 51 4.82 2.86 13.46
C GLY A 51 3.82 3.97 13.82
N VAL A 52 2.54 3.66 13.66
CA VAL A 52 1.44 4.58 13.94
C VAL A 52 0.52 3.97 14.99
N ALA A 53 0.45 4.60 16.15
CA ALA A 53 -0.48 4.27 17.24
C ALA A 53 -0.50 2.78 17.67
N GLY A 54 0.62 2.06 17.48
CA GLY A 54 0.71 0.62 17.77
C GLY A 54 -0.09 -0.28 16.81
N ARG A 55 -0.74 0.30 15.79
CA ARG A 55 -1.59 -0.44 14.84
C ARG A 55 -0.93 -0.71 13.51
N VAL A 56 0.01 0.15 13.10
CA VAL A 56 0.72 0.04 11.82
C VAL A 56 2.21 0.02 12.08
N ALA A 57 2.93 -0.88 11.43
CA ALA A 57 4.38 -0.95 11.52
C ALA A 57 5.00 -1.45 10.21
N LEU A 58 6.12 -0.85 9.84
CA LEU A 58 7.00 -1.41 8.81
C LEU A 58 7.85 -2.50 9.46
N ASN A 59 7.71 -3.74 8.99
CA ASN A 59 8.46 -4.86 9.49
C ASN A 59 9.80 -5.05 8.75
N ASP A 60 10.67 -5.89 9.30
CA ASP A 60 12.01 -6.13 8.74
C ASP A 60 11.99 -6.74 7.34
N ASN A 61 10.91 -7.41 6.96
CA ASN A 61 10.69 -7.92 5.61
C ASN A 61 10.33 -6.81 4.59
N GLY A 62 10.21 -5.56 5.02
CA GLY A 62 9.88 -4.41 4.18
C GLY A 62 8.41 -4.21 3.89
N LEU A 63 7.53 -5.03 4.46
CA LEU A 63 6.08 -4.90 4.35
C LEU A 63 5.48 -4.14 5.52
N VAL A 64 4.38 -3.45 5.27
CA VAL A 64 3.57 -2.74 6.25
C VAL A 64 2.55 -3.70 6.83
N TRP A 65 2.66 -3.94 8.12
CA TRP A 65 1.68 -4.67 8.94
C TRP A 65 0.68 -3.68 9.52
N ALA A 66 -0.61 -4.00 9.46
CA ALA A 66 -1.64 -3.25 10.17
C ALA A 66 -2.59 -4.20 10.89
N SER A 67 -2.89 -3.90 12.16
CA SER A 67 -3.76 -4.73 13.01
C SER A 67 -4.53 -3.87 14.00
N SER A 68 -5.82 -4.16 14.15
CA SER A 68 -6.67 -3.60 15.19
C SER A 68 -7.88 -4.48 15.42
N ASP A 69 -8.21 -4.70 16.68
CA ASP A 69 -9.43 -5.42 17.09
C ASP A 69 -10.64 -4.48 17.23
N GLU A 70 -10.39 -3.17 17.25
CA GLU A 70 -11.42 -2.16 17.57
C GLU A 70 -11.97 -1.47 16.33
N VAL A 71 -11.12 -1.21 15.33
CA VAL A 71 -11.49 -0.39 14.18
C VAL A 71 -10.98 -1.01 12.88
N PRO A 72 -11.76 -0.90 11.79
CA PRO A 72 -11.26 -1.27 10.46
C PRO A 72 -10.13 -0.31 10.03
N LEU A 73 -9.09 -0.87 9.42
CA LEU A 73 -7.85 -0.16 9.13
C LEU A 73 -7.69 0.29 7.67
N THR A 74 -8.55 -0.19 6.78
CA THR A 74 -8.47 0.11 5.35
C THR A 74 -9.80 0.68 4.84
N TRP A 75 -9.88 0.92 3.54
CA TRP A 75 -11.10 1.35 2.87
C TRP A 75 -12.29 0.40 3.09
N MET A 76 -12.04 -0.88 3.41
CA MET A 76 -13.06 -1.85 3.82
C MET A 76 -13.44 -1.64 5.29
N ASN A 77 -14.17 -0.57 5.56
CA ASN A 77 -14.40 -0.03 6.90
C ASN A 77 -15.83 -0.20 7.43
N SER A 78 -16.61 -1.11 6.86
CA SER A 78 -17.96 -1.40 7.36
C SER A 78 -17.92 -2.03 8.75
N VAL A 79 -18.76 -1.51 9.64
CA VAL A 79 -18.90 -1.95 11.04
C VAL A 79 -20.34 -2.27 11.34
N ILE A 80 -20.60 -3.43 11.97
CA ILE A 80 -21.91 -3.83 12.49
C ILE A 80 -21.73 -4.17 13.97
N ASP A 81 -22.55 -3.60 14.83
CA ASP A 81 -22.53 -3.80 16.28
C ASP A 81 -21.12 -3.60 16.91
N GLY A 82 -20.40 -2.57 16.42
CA GLY A 82 -19.06 -2.23 16.92
C GLY A 82 -17.95 -3.18 16.44
N ARG A 83 -18.23 -4.09 15.51
CA ARG A 83 -17.24 -5.04 14.96
C ARG A 83 -17.04 -4.82 13.47
N SER A 84 -15.80 -4.90 13.02
CA SER A 84 -15.48 -4.90 11.59
C SER A 84 -16.16 -6.08 10.90
N VAL A 85 -16.88 -5.80 9.81
CA VAL A 85 -17.50 -6.85 8.97
C VAL A 85 -16.44 -7.67 8.26
N THR A 86 -15.32 -7.04 7.94
CA THR A 86 -14.23 -7.69 7.23
C THR A 86 -12.90 -7.39 7.96
N PRO A 87 -12.61 -8.11 9.05
CA PRO A 87 -11.33 -7.94 9.73
C PRO A 87 -10.19 -8.43 8.82
N ARG A 88 -9.16 -7.59 8.68
CA ARG A 88 -8.02 -7.85 7.78
C ARG A 88 -6.71 -7.51 8.50
N ASN A 89 -6.50 -8.15 9.66
CA ASN A 89 -5.28 -7.97 10.44
C ASN A 89 -4.08 -8.62 9.76
N GLY A 90 -3.01 -7.87 9.58
CA GLY A 90 -1.80 -8.38 8.94
C GLY A 90 -1.27 -7.48 7.82
N TYR A 91 -0.66 -8.09 6.83
CA TYR A 91 -0.25 -7.44 5.60
C TYR A 91 -1.43 -7.42 4.62
N GLN A 92 -2.00 -6.26 4.33
CA GLN A 92 -3.06 -6.12 3.32
C GLN A 92 -2.43 -5.92 1.93
N VAL A 93 -3.01 -6.54 0.91
CA VAL A 93 -2.43 -6.58 -0.44
C VAL A 93 -2.33 -5.19 -1.08
N GLU A 94 -3.41 -4.40 -1.01
CA GLU A 94 -3.46 -3.06 -1.57
C GLU A 94 -2.59 -2.06 -0.82
N VAL A 95 -2.54 -2.15 0.51
CA VAL A 95 -1.70 -1.27 1.35
C VAL A 95 -0.23 -1.49 1.01
N ASN A 96 0.20 -2.73 0.89
CA ASN A 96 1.59 -3.05 0.55
C ASN A 96 1.94 -2.73 -0.91
N ALA A 97 0.98 -2.82 -1.84
CA ALA A 97 1.16 -2.35 -3.20
C ALA A 97 1.33 -0.82 -3.25
N LEU A 98 0.47 -0.07 -2.55
CA LEU A 98 0.57 1.38 -2.42
C LEU A 98 1.87 1.81 -1.72
N TRP A 99 2.28 1.11 -0.67
CA TRP A 99 3.53 1.34 0.04
C TRP A 99 4.74 1.24 -0.90
N TYR A 100 4.86 0.14 -1.64
CA TYR A 100 5.92 -0.04 -2.62
C TYR A 100 5.94 1.09 -3.65
N ASN A 101 4.77 1.41 -4.22
CA ASN A 101 4.63 2.50 -5.18
C ASN A 101 5.07 3.84 -4.58
N ALA A 102 4.69 4.14 -3.33
CA ALA A 102 5.06 5.38 -2.65
C ALA A 102 6.58 5.49 -2.45
N VAL A 103 7.22 4.43 -1.94
CA VAL A 103 8.67 4.40 -1.73
C VAL A 103 9.43 4.55 -3.04
N ARG A 104 9.06 3.82 -4.09
CA ARG A 104 9.69 3.90 -5.42
C ARG A 104 9.56 5.29 -6.04
N TYR A 105 8.39 5.90 -5.91
CA TYR A 105 8.12 7.23 -6.39
C TYR A 105 8.97 8.29 -5.67
N ALA A 106 9.00 8.25 -4.33
CA ALA A 106 9.80 9.16 -3.53
C ALA A 106 11.30 9.03 -3.84
N LEU A 107 11.81 7.80 -3.98
CA LEU A 107 13.20 7.53 -4.33
C LEU A 107 13.57 8.12 -5.70
N ARG A 108 12.72 7.98 -6.70
CA ARG A 108 12.96 8.57 -8.01
C ARG A 108 13.06 10.10 -7.93
N LEU A 109 12.08 10.74 -7.31
CA LEU A 109 12.06 12.20 -7.17
C LEU A 109 13.25 12.72 -6.36
N ALA A 110 13.59 12.04 -5.27
CA ALA A 110 14.76 12.37 -4.44
C ALA A 110 16.06 12.26 -5.22
N GLY A 111 16.22 11.19 -6.03
CA GLY A 111 17.38 11.01 -6.90
C GLY A 111 17.51 12.11 -7.93
N GLU A 112 16.43 12.48 -8.62
CA GLU A 112 16.40 13.58 -9.59
C GLU A 112 16.67 14.96 -8.94
N ALA A 113 16.31 15.10 -7.66
CA ALA A 113 16.56 16.33 -6.89
C ALA A 113 17.93 16.38 -6.20
N GLY A 114 18.71 15.28 -6.23
CA GLY A 114 20.01 15.20 -5.57
C GLY A 114 19.94 14.98 -4.06
N ASP A 115 18.82 14.53 -3.51
CA ASP A 115 18.69 14.19 -2.08
C ASP A 115 19.33 12.82 -1.77
N THR A 116 20.65 12.80 -1.83
CA THR A 116 21.45 11.57 -1.64
C THR A 116 21.28 10.95 -0.27
N LYS A 117 20.99 11.76 0.76
CA LYS A 117 20.76 11.27 2.12
C LYS A 117 19.50 10.40 2.18
N PHE A 118 18.40 10.87 1.61
CA PHE A 118 17.15 10.13 1.55
C PHE A 118 17.32 8.87 0.70
N VAL A 119 17.90 8.98 -0.49
CA VAL A 119 18.14 7.83 -1.38
C VAL A 119 18.93 6.74 -0.65
N LYS A 120 20.06 7.07 -0.03
CA LYS A 120 20.90 6.10 0.69
C LYS A 120 20.17 5.42 1.84
N ALA A 121 19.25 6.12 2.50
CA ALA A 121 18.48 5.58 3.63
C ALA A 121 17.39 4.59 3.19
N TRP A 122 16.87 4.71 1.95
CA TRP A 122 15.68 4.01 1.50
C TRP A 122 15.90 3.09 0.29
N GLU A 123 17.02 3.18 -0.43
CA GLU A 123 17.27 2.49 -1.71
C GLU A 123 17.16 0.96 -1.65
N LYS A 124 17.45 0.34 -0.50
CA LYS A 124 17.41 -1.12 -0.32
C LYS A 124 16.01 -1.65 0.01
N LEU A 125 15.10 -0.79 0.43
CA LEU A 125 13.77 -1.20 0.88
C LEU A 125 12.91 -1.78 -0.24
N PRO A 126 12.85 -1.19 -1.46
CA PRO A 126 11.98 -1.71 -2.51
C PRO A 126 12.28 -3.14 -2.93
N GLU A 127 13.53 -3.54 -3.03
CA GLU A 127 13.92 -4.90 -3.38
C GLU A 127 13.41 -5.91 -2.35
N ARG A 128 13.62 -5.62 -1.08
CA ARG A 128 13.14 -6.44 0.03
C ARG A 128 11.61 -6.51 0.08
N THR A 129 10.94 -5.37 -0.08
CA THR A 129 9.46 -5.31 -0.15
C THR A 129 8.92 -6.17 -1.28
N ALA A 130 9.50 -6.07 -2.48
CA ALA A 130 9.06 -6.84 -3.64
C ALA A 130 9.29 -8.34 -3.46
N ALA A 131 10.42 -8.75 -2.91
CA ALA A 131 10.71 -10.16 -2.61
C ALA A 131 9.67 -10.74 -1.63
N SER A 132 9.49 -10.08 -0.49
CA SER A 132 8.52 -10.53 0.54
C SER A 132 7.08 -10.48 0.06
N PHE A 133 6.71 -9.49 -0.75
CA PHE A 133 5.37 -9.41 -1.33
C PHE A 133 5.09 -10.61 -2.22
N ASN A 134 5.99 -10.94 -3.15
CA ASN A 134 5.83 -12.07 -4.04
C ASN A 134 5.81 -13.41 -3.30
N GLU A 135 6.62 -13.56 -2.25
CA GLU A 135 6.66 -14.76 -1.42
C GLU A 135 5.35 -14.99 -0.66
N LEU A 136 4.81 -13.93 -0.03
CA LEU A 136 3.69 -14.07 0.90
C LEU A 136 2.33 -13.99 0.21
N PHE A 137 2.18 -13.19 -0.83
CA PHE A 137 0.87 -12.93 -1.43
C PHE A 137 0.53 -13.80 -2.64
N ARG A 138 1.52 -14.35 -3.35
CA ARG A 138 1.23 -15.18 -4.53
C ARG A 138 0.66 -16.54 -4.11
N LEU A 139 -0.54 -16.82 -4.58
CA LEU A 139 -1.20 -18.09 -4.34
C LEU A 139 -0.96 -19.06 -5.53
N PRO A 140 -0.95 -20.38 -5.28
CA PRO A 140 -0.76 -21.37 -6.34
C PRO A 140 -1.79 -21.30 -7.47
N LYS A 141 -2.95 -20.70 -7.21
CA LYS A 141 -4.04 -20.51 -8.17
C LYS A 141 -3.85 -19.31 -9.10
N GLY A 142 -2.72 -18.59 -9.02
CA GLY A 142 -2.39 -17.48 -9.90
C GLY A 142 -2.97 -16.11 -9.51
N TYR A 143 -3.58 -15.98 -8.34
CA TYR A 143 -4.02 -14.70 -7.81
C TYR A 143 -3.34 -14.39 -6.46
N LEU A 144 -3.63 -13.22 -5.87
CA LEU A 144 -3.00 -12.80 -4.62
C LEU A 144 -3.92 -13.00 -3.42
N ALA A 145 -3.34 -13.36 -2.28
CA ALA A 145 -4.02 -13.32 -1.01
C ALA A 145 -4.55 -11.90 -0.73
N ASP A 146 -5.75 -11.80 -0.15
CA ASP A 146 -6.34 -10.51 0.23
C ASP A 146 -5.55 -9.85 1.38
N CYS A 147 -5.19 -10.63 2.38
CA CYS A 147 -4.25 -10.26 3.43
C CYS A 147 -3.50 -11.48 3.94
N VAL A 148 -2.37 -11.26 4.61
CA VAL A 148 -1.57 -12.30 5.26
C VAL A 148 -1.40 -11.92 6.72
N GLY A 149 -2.08 -12.66 7.59
CA GLY A 149 -2.06 -12.48 9.04
C GLY A 149 -1.29 -13.56 9.78
N CYS A 150 -1.42 -13.59 11.12
CA CYS A 150 -0.80 -14.60 11.97
C CYS A 150 -1.30 -16.02 11.66
N ASP A 151 -2.56 -16.14 11.21
CA ASP A 151 -3.20 -17.41 10.87
C ASP A 151 -2.93 -17.85 9.41
N GLY A 152 -2.08 -17.10 8.70
CA GLY A 152 -1.72 -17.37 7.31
C GLY A 152 -2.42 -16.46 6.30
N ALA A 153 -2.41 -16.90 5.03
CA ALA A 153 -2.95 -16.15 3.92
C ALA A 153 -4.48 -16.28 3.82
N ASN A 154 -5.18 -15.15 3.78
CA ASN A 154 -6.61 -15.11 3.43
C ASN A 154 -6.74 -15.27 1.91
N THR A 155 -7.35 -16.37 1.49
CA THR A 155 -7.53 -16.75 0.08
C THR A 155 -8.86 -16.29 -0.53
N ASP A 156 -9.63 -15.46 0.18
CA ASP A 156 -10.84 -14.87 -0.36
C ASP A 156 -10.51 -14.03 -1.60
N ILE A 157 -11.23 -14.28 -2.67
CA ILE A 157 -11.05 -13.52 -3.88
C ILE A 157 -11.77 -12.19 -3.74
N ARG A 158 -10.99 -11.11 -3.59
CA ARG A 158 -11.49 -9.73 -3.46
C ARG A 158 -10.82 -8.82 -4.49
N PRO A 159 -11.47 -7.72 -4.89
CA PRO A 159 -10.92 -6.81 -5.90
C PRO A 159 -9.65 -6.08 -5.45
N ASN A 160 -9.30 -6.10 -4.17
CA ASN A 160 -8.15 -5.37 -3.60
C ASN A 160 -6.84 -5.64 -4.32
N MET A 161 -6.63 -6.88 -4.77
CA MET A 161 -5.42 -7.29 -5.50
C MET A 161 -5.22 -6.53 -6.82
N ILE A 162 -6.26 -5.92 -7.41
CA ILE A 162 -6.12 -5.15 -8.65
C ILE A 162 -5.27 -3.90 -8.48
N VAL A 163 -5.19 -3.36 -7.25
CA VAL A 163 -4.35 -2.22 -6.93
C VAL A 163 -2.88 -2.52 -7.24
N ALA A 164 -2.41 -3.74 -6.94
CA ALA A 164 -1.04 -4.16 -7.25
C ALA A 164 -0.74 -4.17 -8.76
N CYS A 165 -1.76 -4.29 -9.61
CA CYS A 165 -1.63 -4.24 -11.07
C CYS A 165 -1.76 -2.83 -11.66
N GLY A 166 -2.51 -1.94 -11.01
CA GLY A 166 -2.89 -0.63 -11.53
C GLY A 166 -1.91 0.52 -11.22
N LEU A 167 -0.99 0.32 -10.29
CA LEU A 167 -0.05 1.35 -9.86
C LEU A 167 1.11 1.54 -10.85
N PRO A 168 1.71 2.75 -10.95
CA PRO A 168 2.88 3.00 -11.80
C PRO A 168 4.09 2.14 -11.48
N TYR A 169 4.39 1.91 -10.19
CA TYR A 169 5.45 1.02 -9.75
C TYR A 169 4.85 -0.28 -9.23
N LYS A 170 5.20 -1.39 -9.85
CA LYS A 170 4.63 -2.72 -9.60
C LYS A 170 5.70 -3.68 -9.10
N MET A 171 5.31 -4.63 -8.27
CA MET A 171 6.13 -5.73 -7.78
C MET A 171 5.94 -7.02 -8.56
N LEU A 172 4.81 -7.13 -9.29
CA LEU A 172 4.40 -8.34 -10.00
C LEU A 172 4.97 -8.38 -11.41
N ASP A 173 5.36 -9.54 -11.87
CA ASP A 173 5.63 -9.81 -13.27
C ASP A 173 4.34 -9.73 -14.11
N GLU A 174 4.49 -9.60 -15.43
CA GLU A 174 3.37 -9.43 -16.36
C GLU A 174 2.40 -10.62 -16.34
N GLN A 175 2.93 -11.84 -16.25
CA GLN A 175 2.10 -13.05 -16.19
C GLN A 175 1.20 -13.04 -14.96
N THR A 176 1.76 -12.75 -13.79
CA THR A 176 0.98 -12.66 -12.53
C THR A 176 -0.06 -11.54 -12.60
N GLN A 177 0.28 -10.38 -13.17
CA GLN A 177 -0.68 -9.29 -13.36
C GLN A 177 -1.87 -9.73 -14.22
N LEU A 178 -1.63 -10.45 -15.31
CA LEU A 178 -2.70 -10.97 -16.18
C LEU A 178 -3.60 -11.96 -15.45
N GLU A 179 -3.05 -12.84 -14.63
CA GLU A 179 -3.79 -13.81 -13.84
C GLU A 179 -4.68 -13.12 -12.77
N VAL A 180 -4.13 -12.13 -12.07
CA VAL A 180 -4.88 -11.28 -11.13
C VAL A 180 -6.04 -10.57 -11.83
N ILE A 181 -5.77 -9.92 -12.97
CA ILE A 181 -6.81 -9.21 -13.74
C ILE A 181 -7.91 -10.16 -14.20
N ARG A 182 -7.57 -11.35 -14.70
CA ARG A 182 -8.55 -12.37 -15.10
C ARG A 182 -9.42 -12.80 -13.92
N THR A 183 -8.81 -13.03 -12.75
CA THR A 183 -9.53 -13.43 -11.54
C THR A 183 -10.49 -12.34 -11.06
N VAL A 184 -10.04 -11.08 -10.98
CA VAL A 184 -10.88 -9.97 -10.58
C VAL A 184 -12.03 -9.72 -11.56
N ARG A 185 -11.77 -9.87 -12.86
CA ARG A 185 -12.80 -9.73 -13.90
C ARG A 185 -13.96 -10.71 -13.71
N GLN A 186 -13.69 -11.93 -13.24
CA GLN A 186 -14.75 -12.90 -12.99
C GLN A 186 -15.67 -12.53 -11.85
N LEU A 187 -15.18 -11.73 -10.88
CA LEU A 187 -15.97 -11.34 -9.69
C LEU A 187 -16.82 -10.10 -9.90
N SER A 188 -16.26 -9.09 -10.54
CA SER A 188 -16.79 -7.74 -10.44
C SER A 188 -17.55 -7.26 -11.67
N LEU A 189 -17.31 -7.83 -12.84
CA LEU A 189 -17.82 -7.30 -14.10
C LEU A 189 -18.97 -8.12 -14.71
N ILE A 190 -19.48 -9.10 -13.98
CA ILE A 190 -20.63 -9.88 -14.43
C ILE A 190 -21.95 -9.05 -14.33
N HIS A 191 -21.91 -7.91 -13.67
CA HIS A 191 -23.11 -7.11 -13.36
C HIS A 191 -23.09 -5.68 -13.92
N ILE A 192 -22.17 -5.38 -14.85
CA ILE A 192 -22.17 -4.09 -15.56
C ILE A 192 -22.63 -4.30 -16.99
#